data_31e4cc502ab933be35b41081bf785011
#
_entry.id   31e4cc502ab933be35b41081bf785011
#
_cell.length_a   1.000
_cell.length_b   1.000
_cell.length_c   1.000
_cell.angle_alpha   90.00
_cell.angle_beta   90.00
_cell.angle_gamma   90.00
#
_symmetry.space_group_name_H-M   'P 1'
#
loop_
_entity.id
_entity.type
_entity.pdbx_description
1 polymer ?
#
loop_
_entity_poly.entity_id
_entity_poly.type
_entity_poly.pdbx_seq_one_letter_code
_entity_poly.pdbx_strand_id
1 'polypeptide(L)'
;TEITLDFREAAKGTTIPLALSGNAPCTTCHGSGSASGKTSTCGTCSGTGFTSENRGAFGFSAPCKDCDGTGRRITDPCKDCHGTGTVHRTRNITVRIPAGVIDGQKVRLAGQGEAGPNGTPAGDLFVAVTVKPDKVFTREGDDLHVTVPVSFTELALGDTIAVPTLDNPVRVKIPAGTPDGRTLRVRGRGIAKRGGNSGDLLVTVQVTVPTKLDAAASSALRTYAQAEKDSGFNPRAGWAGAEKA
;
A
#
# COMPACT_ATOMS: atom_id res chain seq x y z
N THR A 1 10.26 -7.52 5.77
CA THR A 1 9.06 -8.36 5.74
C THR A 1 8.06 -7.86 4.72
N GLU A 2 7.12 -8.71 4.30
CA GLU A 2 6.13 -8.39 3.30
C GLU A 2 4.72 -8.59 3.85
N ILE A 3 3.80 -7.74 3.41
CA ILE A 3 2.38 -7.86 3.73
C ILE A 3 1.54 -7.65 2.47
N THR A 4 0.41 -8.32 2.40
CA THR A 4 -0.55 -8.16 1.31
C THR A 4 -1.81 -7.50 1.85
N LEU A 5 -2.24 -6.42 1.21
CA LEU A 5 -3.44 -5.64 1.55
C LEU A 5 -4.48 -5.74 0.45
N ASP A 6 -5.74 -5.63 0.84
CA ASP A 6 -6.79 -5.36 -0.12
C ASP A 6 -6.73 -3.88 -0.56
N PHE A 7 -7.15 -3.60 -1.79
CA PHE A 7 -7.10 -2.25 -2.36
C PHE A 7 -7.72 -1.18 -1.46
N ARG A 8 -8.87 -1.49 -0.86
CA ARG A 8 -9.61 -0.53 0.01
C ARG A 8 -8.88 -0.26 1.32
N GLU A 9 -8.21 -1.25 1.87
CA GLU A 9 -7.36 -1.09 3.06
C GLU A 9 -6.14 -0.22 2.75
N ALA A 10 -5.49 -0.46 1.59
CA ALA A 10 -4.38 0.37 1.13
C ALA A 10 -4.79 1.82 0.86
N ALA A 11 -5.98 2.02 0.30
CA ALA A 11 -6.51 3.35 0.00
C ALA A 11 -6.87 4.15 1.26
N LYS A 12 -7.48 3.50 2.27
CA LYS A 12 -7.93 4.12 3.53
C LYS A 12 -6.85 4.17 4.60
N GLY A 13 -5.85 3.33 4.49
CA GLY A 13 -4.94 3.03 5.57
C GLY A 13 -5.54 2.05 6.56
N THR A 14 -4.68 1.28 7.20
CA THR A 14 -5.09 0.24 8.13
C THR A 14 -4.03 0.01 9.20
N THR A 15 -4.39 -0.74 10.22
CA THR A 15 -3.47 -1.14 11.28
C THR A 15 -3.47 -2.66 11.38
N ILE A 16 -2.29 -3.26 11.24
CA ILE A 16 -2.14 -4.70 11.13
C ILE A 16 -1.23 -5.21 12.24
N PRO A 17 -1.61 -6.27 12.97
CA PRO A 17 -0.71 -7.01 13.83
C PRO A 17 0.23 -7.86 12.96
N LEU A 18 1.53 -7.78 13.23
CA LEU A 18 2.56 -8.53 12.52
C LEU A 18 3.40 -9.32 13.51
N ALA A 19 3.48 -10.63 13.30
CA ALA A 19 4.37 -11.50 14.06
C ALA A 19 5.74 -11.53 13.40
N LEU A 20 6.77 -11.08 14.13
CA LEU A 20 8.14 -11.05 13.67
C LEU A 20 8.97 -12.06 14.46
N SER A 21 9.65 -12.94 13.76
CA SER A 21 10.62 -13.86 14.34
C SER A 21 12.02 -13.34 14.07
N GLY A 22 12.82 -13.18 15.10
CA GLY A 22 14.17 -12.64 14.95
C GLY A 22 14.82 -12.34 16.31
N ASN A 23 16.03 -11.77 16.24
CA ASN A 23 16.78 -11.42 17.42
C ASN A 23 16.11 -10.23 18.16
N ALA A 24 15.80 -10.45 19.42
CA ALA A 24 15.25 -9.45 20.32
C ALA A 24 16.17 -9.25 21.52
N PRO A 25 16.15 -8.09 22.20
CA PRO A 25 16.93 -7.90 23.42
C PRO A 25 16.57 -8.98 24.46
N CYS A 26 17.57 -9.55 25.07
CA CYS A 26 17.37 -10.50 26.16
C CYS A 26 16.64 -9.81 27.32
N THR A 27 15.53 -10.40 27.77
CA THR A 27 14.71 -9.82 28.85
C THR A 27 15.40 -9.81 30.19
N THR A 28 16.30 -10.75 30.43
CA THR A 28 17.00 -10.91 31.71
C THR A 28 18.11 -9.88 31.89
N CYS A 29 18.90 -9.65 30.85
CA CYS A 29 20.02 -8.68 30.91
C CYS A 29 19.74 -7.37 30.16
N HIS A 30 18.55 -7.19 29.61
CA HIS A 30 18.12 -6.01 28.86
C HIS A 30 19.09 -5.61 27.73
N GLY A 31 19.69 -6.60 27.07
CA GLY A 31 20.62 -6.40 25.96
C GLY A 31 22.10 -6.27 26.36
N SER A 32 22.44 -6.15 27.65
CA SER A 32 23.83 -5.96 28.09
C SER A 32 24.71 -7.19 27.91
N GLY A 33 24.14 -8.38 27.83
CA GLY A 33 24.85 -9.66 27.83
C GLY A 33 25.37 -10.10 29.21
N SER A 34 25.36 -9.23 30.22
CA SER A 34 25.84 -9.49 31.58
C SER A 34 24.67 -9.81 32.52
N ALA A 35 24.82 -10.79 33.39
CA ALA A 35 23.81 -11.15 34.37
C ALA A 35 23.55 -10.03 35.40
N SER A 36 24.62 -9.31 35.78
CA SER A 36 24.56 -8.16 36.70
C SER A 36 24.22 -6.82 35.96
N GLY A 37 24.18 -6.84 34.65
CA GLY A 37 24.04 -5.62 33.81
C GLY A 37 25.32 -4.78 33.73
N LYS A 38 26.38 -5.19 34.39
CA LYS A 38 27.64 -4.46 34.41
C LYS A 38 28.61 -5.01 33.35
N THR A 39 29.19 -4.12 32.58
CA THR A 39 30.24 -4.43 31.63
C THR A 39 31.49 -3.61 31.99
N SER A 40 32.68 -4.17 31.86
CA SER A 40 33.95 -3.44 32.05
C SER A 40 34.50 -2.98 30.69
N THR A 41 35.23 -1.88 30.69
CA THR A 41 35.96 -1.43 29.51
C THR A 41 37.02 -2.45 29.14
N CYS A 42 37.14 -2.78 27.88
CA CYS A 42 38.21 -3.68 27.42
C CYS A 42 39.58 -3.03 27.64
N GLY A 43 40.46 -3.65 28.43
CA GLY A 43 41.79 -3.13 28.74
C GLY A 43 42.71 -3.07 27.52
N THR A 44 42.55 -3.98 26.58
CA THR A 44 43.44 -4.09 25.40
C THR A 44 43.18 -2.95 24.38
N CYS A 45 41.95 -2.55 24.15
CA CYS A 45 41.61 -1.47 23.23
C CYS A 45 41.14 -0.20 23.96
N SER A 46 41.14 -0.17 25.27
CA SER A 46 40.70 0.96 26.10
C SER A 46 39.26 1.45 25.71
N GLY A 47 38.40 0.52 25.30
CA GLY A 47 37.02 0.77 24.95
C GLY A 47 36.79 1.16 23.50
N THR A 48 37.79 1.30 22.65
CA THR A 48 37.67 1.67 21.25
C THR A 48 37.07 0.57 20.36
N GLY A 49 37.19 -0.68 20.79
CA GLY A 49 36.79 -1.84 19.99
C GLY A 49 37.83 -2.24 18.90
N PHE A 50 38.80 -1.39 18.63
CA PHE A 50 39.78 -1.60 17.58
C PHE A 50 41.22 -1.53 18.13
N THR A 51 42.10 -2.31 17.54
CA THR A 51 43.55 -2.23 17.75
C THR A 51 44.20 -1.81 16.45
N SER A 52 45.16 -0.88 16.52
CA SER A 52 45.95 -0.47 15.36
C SER A 52 47.26 -1.29 15.30
N GLU A 53 47.46 -2.01 14.20
CA GLU A 53 48.73 -2.64 13.86
C GLU A 53 49.46 -1.74 12.86
N ASN A 54 50.59 -1.18 13.27
CA ASN A 54 51.45 -0.41 12.37
C ASN A 54 52.41 -1.37 11.66
N ARG A 55 52.27 -1.48 10.34
CA ARG A 55 53.23 -2.18 9.47
C ARG A 55 53.94 -1.17 8.57
N GLY A 56 55.01 -0.60 9.05
CA GLY A 56 55.76 0.40 8.33
C GLY A 56 55.03 1.75 8.23
N ALA A 57 54.90 2.30 7.03
CA ALA A 57 54.22 3.58 6.77
C ALA A 57 52.68 3.50 6.76
N PHE A 58 52.11 2.30 6.93
CA PHE A 58 50.64 2.09 6.87
C PHE A 58 50.13 1.55 8.20
N GLY A 59 49.14 2.22 8.79
CA GLY A 59 48.42 1.76 9.95
C GLY A 59 47.09 1.07 9.53
N PHE A 60 46.91 -0.18 9.95
CA PHE A 60 45.67 -0.92 9.76
C PHE A 60 44.93 -1.00 11.08
N SER A 61 43.63 -0.68 11.06
CA SER A 61 42.76 -0.86 12.21
C SER A 61 42.04 -2.21 12.09
N ALA A 62 42.19 -3.06 13.10
CA ALA A 62 41.57 -4.38 13.17
C ALA A 62 40.61 -4.44 14.38
N PRO A 63 39.53 -5.20 14.35
CA PRO A 63 38.70 -5.45 15.52
C PRO A 63 39.58 -6.06 16.65
N CYS A 64 39.38 -5.56 17.86
CA CYS A 64 40.11 -6.08 19.03
C CYS A 64 39.69 -7.53 19.29
N LYS A 65 40.67 -8.43 19.33
CA LYS A 65 40.49 -9.89 19.54
C LYS A 65 39.93 -10.24 20.93
N ASP A 66 40.18 -9.39 21.93
CA ASP A 66 39.76 -9.65 23.32
C ASP A 66 38.33 -9.26 23.61
N CYS A 67 37.70 -8.41 22.78
CA CYS A 67 36.33 -7.97 22.93
C CYS A 67 35.52 -8.08 21.64
N ASP A 68 36.07 -8.72 20.60
CA ASP A 68 35.45 -8.91 19.30
C ASP A 68 34.84 -7.60 18.71
N GLY A 69 35.56 -6.50 18.89
CA GLY A 69 35.16 -5.20 18.39
C GLY A 69 34.16 -4.43 19.25
N THR A 70 33.69 -4.98 20.38
CA THR A 70 32.65 -4.33 21.22
C THR A 70 33.19 -3.23 22.13
N GLY A 71 34.51 -3.20 22.38
CA GLY A 71 35.15 -2.29 23.34
C GLY A 71 34.85 -2.61 24.80
N ARG A 72 34.06 -3.64 25.10
CA ARG A 72 33.58 -3.99 26.44
C ARG A 72 33.87 -5.45 26.74
N ARG A 73 34.09 -5.78 28.00
CA ARG A 73 34.25 -7.15 28.50
C ARG A 73 33.08 -7.50 29.42
N ILE A 74 32.50 -8.66 29.20
CA ILE A 74 31.45 -9.23 30.06
C ILE A 74 32.16 -10.21 31.00
N THR A 75 32.12 -9.93 32.32
CA THR A 75 32.74 -10.77 33.35
C THR A 75 31.79 -11.85 33.86
N ASP A 76 30.49 -11.62 33.77
CA ASP A 76 29.41 -12.48 34.23
C ASP A 76 28.39 -12.69 33.12
N PRO A 77 28.60 -13.61 32.17
CA PRO A 77 27.68 -13.79 31.04
C PRO A 77 26.29 -14.19 31.52
N CYS A 78 25.25 -13.53 30.95
CA CYS A 78 23.86 -13.83 31.20
C CYS A 78 23.52 -15.27 30.79
N LYS A 79 22.85 -16.01 31.65
CA LYS A 79 22.54 -17.43 31.42
C LYS A 79 21.58 -17.66 30.23
N ASP A 80 20.71 -16.71 29.94
CA ASP A 80 19.71 -16.87 28.89
C ASP A 80 20.22 -16.55 27.50
N CYS A 81 21.12 -15.58 27.36
CA CYS A 81 21.69 -15.19 26.08
C CYS A 81 23.16 -15.54 25.91
N HIS A 82 23.79 -16.17 26.91
CA HIS A 82 25.18 -16.58 26.90
C HIS A 82 26.17 -15.45 26.53
N GLY A 83 25.87 -14.22 26.97
CA GLY A 83 26.73 -13.06 26.73
C GLY A 83 26.37 -12.25 25.46
N THR A 84 25.55 -12.75 24.57
CA THR A 84 25.19 -12.05 23.30
C THR A 84 24.32 -10.83 23.49
N GLY A 85 23.58 -10.75 24.61
CA GLY A 85 22.58 -9.69 24.84
C GLY A 85 21.29 -9.87 24.07
N THR A 86 21.21 -10.83 23.15
CA THR A 86 20.04 -11.07 22.30
C THR A 86 19.57 -12.51 22.41
N VAL A 87 18.26 -12.72 22.21
CA VAL A 87 17.63 -14.04 22.13
C VAL A 87 16.72 -14.08 20.92
N HIS A 88 16.68 -15.21 20.23
CA HIS A 88 15.76 -15.40 19.11
C HIS A 88 14.36 -15.65 19.66
N ARG A 89 13.39 -14.81 19.32
CA ARG A 89 11.98 -14.97 19.72
C ARG A 89 11.04 -14.33 18.73
N THR A 90 9.81 -14.83 18.74
CA THR A 90 8.70 -14.17 18.02
C THR A 90 8.11 -13.06 18.89
N ARG A 91 7.91 -11.90 18.27
CA ARG A 91 7.26 -10.74 18.89
C ARG A 91 6.14 -10.23 17.98
N ASN A 92 5.05 -9.79 18.58
CA ASN A 92 3.96 -9.17 17.86
C ASN A 92 4.13 -7.66 17.90
N ILE A 93 4.09 -7.02 16.75
CA ILE A 93 4.10 -5.57 16.62
C ILE A 93 2.84 -5.12 15.87
N THR A 94 2.39 -3.92 16.15
CA THR A 94 1.28 -3.30 15.46
C THR A 94 1.82 -2.30 14.45
N VAL A 95 1.58 -2.56 13.17
CA VAL A 95 2.05 -1.73 12.07
C VAL A 95 0.91 -0.86 11.56
N ARG A 96 1.07 0.45 11.61
CA ARG A 96 0.14 1.40 11.02
C ARG A 96 0.55 1.71 9.60
N ILE A 97 -0.28 1.30 8.65
CA ILE A 97 -0.11 1.59 7.23
C ILE A 97 -0.84 2.90 6.91
N PRO A 98 -0.16 3.90 6.35
CA PRO A 98 -0.80 5.17 6.00
C PRO A 98 -1.80 4.99 4.85
N ALA A 99 -2.81 5.87 4.81
CA ALA A 99 -3.75 5.92 3.68
C ALA A 99 -3.00 6.26 2.38
N GLY A 100 -3.46 5.65 1.28
CA GLY A 100 -2.91 5.90 -0.03
C GLY A 100 -1.58 5.21 -0.32
N VAL A 101 -1.19 4.19 0.45
CA VAL A 101 -0.01 3.38 0.14
C VAL A 101 -0.17 2.75 -1.26
N ILE A 102 0.92 2.70 -2.01
CA ILE A 102 0.95 2.10 -3.35
C ILE A 102 1.56 0.70 -3.32
N ASP A 103 1.27 -0.09 -4.35
CA ASP A 103 1.88 -1.40 -4.53
C ASP A 103 3.41 -1.29 -4.60
N GLY A 104 4.13 -2.21 -3.96
CA GLY A 104 5.59 -2.20 -3.85
C GLY A 104 6.17 -1.17 -2.88
N GLN A 105 5.36 -0.33 -2.24
CA GLN A 105 5.85 0.69 -1.31
C GLN A 105 6.38 0.05 -0.03
N LYS A 106 7.53 0.56 0.46
CA LYS A 106 8.13 0.14 1.73
C LYS A 106 7.79 1.15 2.83
N VAL A 107 7.19 0.65 3.90
CA VAL A 107 6.92 1.41 5.13
C VAL A 107 8.04 1.15 6.12
N ARG A 108 8.78 2.19 6.52
CA ARG A 108 9.86 2.10 7.51
C ARG A 108 9.32 2.29 8.91
N LEU A 109 9.68 1.39 9.79
CA LEU A 109 9.43 1.45 11.22
C LEU A 109 10.77 1.54 11.95
N ALA A 110 11.11 2.74 12.39
CA ALA A 110 12.40 3.01 13.03
C ALA A 110 12.55 2.21 14.34
N GLY A 111 13.71 1.57 14.52
CA GLY A 111 14.03 0.81 15.72
C GLY A 111 13.18 -0.45 15.95
N GLN A 112 12.41 -0.90 14.96
CA GLN A 112 11.58 -2.09 15.03
C GLN A 112 12.19 -3.31 14.32
N GLY A 113 13.42 -3.20 13.84
CA GLY A 113 14.19 -4.29 13.27
C GLY A 113 14.72 -5.26 14.33
N GLU A 114 15.65 -6.12 13.95
CA GLU A 114 16.33 -7.02 14.87
C GLU A 114 17.23 -6.25 15.84
N ALA A 115 17.30 -6.75 17.05
CA ALA A 115 18.23 -6.22 18.04
C ALA A 115 19.67 -6.53 17.65
N GLY A 116 20.52 -5.54 17.76
CA GLY A 116 21.96 -5.74 17.62
C GLY A 116 22.56 -6.44 18.85
N PRO A 117 23.68 -7.13 18.69
CA PRO A 117 24.38 -7.78 19.78
C PRO A 117 24.93 -6.76 20.80
N ASN A 118 25.16 -7.22 22.01
CA ASN A 118 25.86 -6.46 23.07
C ASN A 118 25.26 -5.08 23.37
N GLY A 119 23.93 -4.95 23.30
CA GLY A 119 23.22 -3.71 23.62
C GLY A 119 23.26 -2.64 22.52
N THR A 120 23.72 -2.98 21.33
CA THR A 120 23.60 -2.07 20.19
C THR A 120 22.10 -1.85 19.85
N PRO A 121 21.73 -0.63 19.43
CA PRO A 121 20.33 -0.33 19.08
C PRO A 121 19.80 -1.29 18.02
N ALA A 122 18.50 -1.56 18.11
CA ALA A 122 17.80 -2.32 17.07
C ALA A 122 17.83 -1.57 15.75
N GLY A 123 17.92 -2.31 14.65
CA GLY A 123 17.81 -1.76 13.32
C GLY A 123 16.37 -1.32 13.00
N ASP A 124 16.15 -0.90 11.77
CA ASP A 124 14.82 -0.53 11.28
C ASP A 124 14.13 -1.73 10.63
N LEU A 125 12.81 -1.75 10.74
CA LEU A 125 11.97 -2.70 10.01
C LEU A 125 11.41 -2.03 8.78
N PHE A 126 11.57 -2.67 7.63
CA PHE A 126 10.93 -2.28 6.38
C PHE A 126 9.85 -3.27 6.03
N VAL A 127 8.62 -2.78 5.92
CA VAL A 127 7.46 -3.56 5.54
C VAL A 127 7.14 -3.25 4.08
N ALA A 128 7.36 -4.20 3.18
CA ALA A 128 6.96 -4.09 1.79
C ALA A 128 5.46 -4.39 1.68
N VAL A 129 4.74 -3.50 1.02
CA VAL A 129 3.28 -3.60 0.87
C VAL A 129 2.95 -4.06 -0.54
N THR A 130 2.27 -5.19 -0.67
CA THR A 130 1.68 -5.66 -1.92
C THR A 130 0.18 -5.37 -1.88
N VAL A 131 -0.35 -4.71 -2.90
CA VAL A 131 -1.77 -4.32 -2.98
C VAL A 131 -2.49 -5.18 -4.02
N LYS A 132 -3.52 -5.93 -3.57
CA LYS A 132 -4.37 -6.69 -4.49
C LYS A 132 -5.24 -5.74 -5.32
N PRO A 133 -5.43 -6.02 -6.63
CA PRO A 133 -6.34 -5.24 -7.46
C PRO A 133 -7.79 -5.36 -6.96
N ASP A 134 -8.55 -4.25 -7.03
CA ASP A 134 -9.98 -4.24 -6.76
C ASP A 134 -10.76 -4.58 -8.05
N LYS A 135 -11.94 -5.20 -7.89
CA LYS A 135 -12.80 -5.57 -9.03
C LYS A 135 -13.57 -4.40 -9.63
N VAL A 136 -13.71 -3.33 -8.87
CA VAL A 136 -14.56 -2.16 -9.20
C VAL A 136 -13.71 -0.94 -9.51
N PHE A 137 -12.66 -0.73 -8.71
CA PHE A 137 -11.84 0.46 -8.79
C PHE A 137 -10.48 0.17 -9.40
N THR A 138 -10.02 1.09 -10.25
CA THR A 138 -8.62 1.23 -10.61
C THR A 138 -8.09 2.55 -10.10
N ARG A 139 -6.79 2.63 -9.87
CA ARG A 139 -6.13 3.81 -9.31
C ARG A 139 -5.19 4.42 -10.34
N GLU A 140 -5.25 5.73 -10.49
CA GLU A 140 -4.27 6.50 -11.24
C GLU A 140 -3.82 7.70 -10.38
N GLY A 141 -2.60 7.63 -9.87
CA GLY A 141 -2.11 8.60 -8.90
C GLY A 141 -2.95 8.59 -7.60
N ASP A 142 -3.67 9.68 -7.33
CA ASP A 142 -4.59 9.79 -6.20
C ASP A 142 -6.06 9.70 -6.61
N ASP A 143 -6.32 9.65 -7.92
CA ASP A 143 -7.67 9.52 -8.45
C ASP A 143 -8.08 8.04 -8.56
N LEU A 144 -9.38 7.82 -8.44
CA LEU A 144 -10.02 6.52 -8.62
C LEU A 144 -10.82 6.52 -9.90
N HIS A 145 -10.75 5.43 -10.63
CA HIS A 145 -11.57 5.20 -11.82
C HIS A 145 -12.54 4.07 -11.55
N VAL A 146 -13.78 4.25 -11.99
CA VAL A 146 -14.81 3.23 -11.97
C VAL A 146 -15.60 3.27 -13.27
N THR A 147 -15.81 2.11 -13.88
CA THR A 147 -16.70 1.97 -15.03
C THR A 147 -18.06 1.49 -14.54
N VAL A 148 -19.10 2.26 -14.83
CA VAL A 148 -20.46 1.96 -14.39
C VAL A 148 -21.31 1.58 -15.59
N PRO A 149 -21.87 0.35 -15.61
CA PRO A 149 -22.81 -0.05 -16.64
C PRO A 149 -24.10 0.76 -16.52
N VAL A 150 -24.56 1.31 -17.62
CA VAL A 150 -25.80 2.12 -17.73
C VAL A 150 -26.61 1.68 -18.94
N SER A 151 -27.91 1.94 -18.92
CA SER A 151 -28.77 1.70 -20.06
C SER A 151 -28.71 2.84 -21.08
N PHE A 152 -29.08 2.57 -22.32
CA PHE A 152 -29.19 3.57 -23.33
C PHE A 152 -30.21 4.70 -22.92
N THR A 153 -31.30 4.33 -22.27
CA THR A 153 -32.32 5.29 -21.81
C THR A 153 -31.80 6.24 -20.74
N GLU A 154 -30.95 5.76 -19.82
CA GLU A 154 -30.31 6.61 -18.80
C GLU A 154 -29.38 7.64 -19.44
N LEU A 155 -28.68 7.29 -20.53
CA LEU A 155 -27.79 8.22 -21.23
C LEU A 155 -28.59 9.19 -22.11
N ALA A 156 -29.62 8.69 -22.79
CA ALA A 156 -30.42 9.51 -23.73
C ALA A 156 -31.28 10.53 -23.02
N LEU A 157 -31.97 10.10 -21.96
CA LEU A 157 -32.94 10.95 -21.23
C LEU A 157 -32.28 11.65 -20.02
N GLY A 158 -31.14 11.16 -19.58
CA GLY A 158 -30.52 11.57 -18.35
C GLY A 158 -31.14 10.90 -17.12
N ASP A 159 -30.35 10.58 -16.14
CA ASP A 159 -30.81 9.99 -14.89
C ASP A 159 -29.81 10.29 -13.75
N THR A 160 -30.15 9.84 -12.56
CA THR A 160 -29.28 9.93 -11.37
C THR A 160 -29.00 8.53 -10.85
N ILE A 161 -27.77 8.07 -11.05
CA ILE A 161 -27.32 6.74 -10.66
C ILE A 161 -26.57 6.75 -9.33
N ALA A 162 -26.63 5.66 -8.59
CA ALA A 162 -25.82 5.44 -7.40
C ALA A 162 -24.49 4.80 -7.79
N VAL A 163 -23.39 5.48 -7.49
CA VAL A 163 -22.04 5.03 -7.79
C VAL A 163 -21.34 4.66 -6.49
N PRO A 164 -20.73 3.47 -6.38
CA PRO A 164 -19.93 3.10 -5.22
C PRO A 164 -18.73 4.02 -5.07
N THR A 165 -18.31 4.25 -3.84
CA THR A 165 -17.04 4.91 -3.51
C THR A 165 -16.27 4.04 -2.52
N LEU A 166 -15.14 4.50 -2.05
CA LEU A 166 -14.43 3.83 -0.96
C LEU A 166 -15.26 3.82 0.34
N ASP A 167 -16.13 4.82 0.52
CA ASP A 167 -16.99 4.97 1.69
C ASP A 167 -18.45 4.66 1.35
N ASN A 168 -19.29 5.68 1.42
CA ASN A 168 -20.71 5.57 1.09
C ASN A 168 -20.93 5.86 -0.40
N PRO A 169 -21.89 5.16 -1.05
CA PRO A 169 -22.24 5.46 -2.44
C PRO A 169 -22.69 6.91 -2.61
N VAL A 170 -22.38 7.48 -3.76
CA VAL A 170 -22.77 8.84 -4.13
C VAL A 170 -23.75 8.82 -5.29
N ARG A 171 -24.66 9.79 -5.34
CA ARG A 171 -25.55 9.98 -6.46
C ARG A 171 -24.87 10.85 -7.51
N VAL A 172 -24.74 10.33 -8.72
CA VAL A 172 -24.14 11.03 -9.86
C VAL A 172 -25.23 11.28 -10.90
N LYS A 173 -25.43 12.56 -11.24
CA LYS A 173 -26.39 12.95 -12.28
C LYS A 173 -25.74 12.79 -13.66
N ILE A 174 -26.36 12.01 -14.51
CA ILE A 174 -26.04 11.86 -15.92
C ILE A 174 -26.89 12.87 -16.70
N PRO A 175 -26.29 13.85 -17.39
CA PRO A 175 -27.05 14.75 -18.27
C PRO A 175 -27.68 14.00 -19.44
N ALA A 176 -28.83 14.43 -19.91
CA ALA A 176 -29.43 13.89 -21.12
C ALA A 176 -28.50 14.08 -22.32
N GLY A 177 -28.47 13.08 -23.21
CA GLY A 177 -27.59 13.07 -24.38
C GLY A 177 -26.12 12.83 -24.06
N THR A 178 -25.80 12.21 -22.91
CA THR A 178 -24.42 11.83 -22.56
C THR A 178 -23.94 10.70 -23.47
N PRO A 179 -22.81 10.86 -24.17
CA PRO A 179 -22.27 9.80 -25.02
C PRO A 179 -21.71 8.65 -24.18
N ASP A 180 -21.69 7.46 -24.79
CA ASP A 180 -21.00 6.29 -24.21
C ASP A 180 -19.50 6.58 -24.00
N GLY A 181 -18.92 6.00 -22.94
CA GLY A 181 -17.54 6.21 -22.58
C GLY A 181 -17.23 7.57 -21.94
N ARG A 182 -18.23 8.44 -21.74
CA ARG A 182 -17.99 9.72 -21.08
C ARG A 182 -17.62 9.53 -19.61
N THR A 183 -16.60 10.28 -19.18
CA THR A 183 -16.15 10.29 -17.79
C THR A 183 -16.73 11.50 -17.05
N LEU A 184 -17.39 11.23 -15.93
CA LEU A 184 -17.96 12.20 -15.00
C LEU A 184 -17.08 12.28 -13.76
N ARG A 185 -16.71 13.49 -13.32
CA ARG A 185 -15.82 13.70 -12.19
C ARG A 185 -16.60 13.98 -10.91
N VAL A 186 -16.33 13.20 -9.88
CA VAL A 186 -16.86 13.40 -8.52
C VAL A 186 -15.71 13.84 -7.61
N ARG A 187 -15.70 15.12 -7.29
CA ARG A 187 -14.58 15.75 -6.55
C ARG A 187 -14.44 15.20 -5.15
N GLY A 188 -13.18 14.99 -4.71
CA GLY A 188 -12.82 14.62 -3.35
C GLY A 188 -13.26 13.21 -2.93
N ARG A 189 -13.54 12.32 -3.90
CA ARG A 189 -13.94 10.93 -3.66
C ARG A 189 -12.87 9.91 -4.10
N GLY A 190 -11.67 10.37 -4.38
CA GLY A 190 -10.49 9.55 -4.62
C GLY A 190 -9.76 9.16 -3.32
N ILE A 191 -8.48 8.92 -3.43
CA ILE A 191 -7.61 8.50 -2.31
C ILE A 191 -7.22 9.72 -1.48
N ALA A 192 -7.26 9.57 -0.16
CA ALA A 192 -6.85 10.61 0.77
C ALA A 192 -5.34 10.88 0.68
N LYS A 193 -4.95 12.15 0.54
CA LYS A 193 -3.56 12.61 0.57
C LYS A 193 -3.11 12.92 1.99
N ARG A 194 -1.82 12.81 2.25
CA ARG A 194 -1.21 13.21 3.53
C ARG A 194 -1.42 14.68 3.92
N GLY A 195 -1.90 15.53 3.03
CA GLY A 195 -2.17 16.95 3.26
C GLY A 195 -3.65 17.32 3.49
N GLY A 196 -4.54 16.33 3.67
CA GLY A 196 -5.96 16.56 3.95
C GLY A 196 -6.86 16.70 2.71
N ASN A 197 -6.30 16.87 1.51
CA ASN A 197 -7.06 16.84 0.27
C ASN A 197 -7.15 15.40 -0.23
N SER A 198 -8.29 15.04 -0.84
CA SER A 198 -8.46 13.76 -1.53
C SER A 198 -8.36 13.96 -3.03
N GLY A 199 -7.96 12.92 -3.75
CA GLY A 199 -8.14 12.83 -5.19
C GLY A 199 -9.62 12.78 -5.56
N ASP A 200 -9.92 12.59 -6.82
CA ASP A 200 -11.28 12.54 -7.34
C ASP A 200 -11.68 11.13 -7.75
N LEU A 201 -12.99 10.90 -7.87
CA LEU A 201 -13.53 9.69 -8.48
C LEU A 201 -13.97 10.01 -9.90
N LEU A 202 -13.38 9.32 -10.86
CA LEU A 202 -13.67 9.42 -12.28
C LEU A 202 -14.60 8.26 -12.67
N VAL A 203 -15.85 8.61 -12.97
CA VAL A 203 -16.92 7.67 -13.29
C VAL A 203 -17.10 7.61 -14.79
N THR A 204 -16.68 6.53 -15.42
CA THR A 204 -16.90 6.31 -16.86
C THR A 204 -18.20 5.53 -17.05
N VAL A 205 -19.15 6.10 -17.76
CA VAL A 205 -20.41 5.44 -18.09
C VAL A 205 -20.21 4.56 -19.32
N GLN A 206 -20.72 3.33 -19.27
CA GLN A 206 -20.65 2.37 -20.36
C GLN A 206 -22.00 1.75 -20.64
N VAL A 207 -22.48 1.88 -21.87
CA VAL A 207 -23.77 1.30 -22.26
C VAL A 207 -23.74 -0.22 -22.19
N THR A 208 -24.73 -0.76 -21.51
CA THR A 208 -24.97 -2.21 -21.48
C THR A 208 -26.30 -2.51 -22.18
N VAL A 209 -26.22 -3.37 -23.21
CA VAL A 209 -27.38 -3.80 -23.96
C VAL A 209 -28.00 -5.03 -23.29
N PRO A 210 -29.32 -5.03 -22.96
CA PRO A 210 -29.97 -6.18 -22.38
C PRO A 210 -29.98 -7.37 -23.35
N THR A 211 -29.58 -8.55 -22.89
CA THR A 211 -29.51 -9.76 -23.71
C THR A 211 -30.88 -10.44 -23.89
N LYS A 212 -31.81 -10.15 -23.00
CA LYS A 212 -33.20 -10.69 -23.04
C LYS A 212 -34.19 -9.54 -22.89
N LEU A 213 -35.17 -9.50 -23.79
CA LEU A 213 -36.25 -8.53 -23.77
C LEU A 213 -37.58 -9.29 -23.68
N ASP A 214 -38.50 -8.81 -22.87
CA ASP A 214 -39.86 -9.27 -22.87
C ASP A 214 -40.62 -8.67 -24.07
N ALA A 215 -41.89 -9.09 -24.25
CA ALA A 215 -42.69 -8.64 -25.36
C ALA A 215 -43.00 -7.12 -25.33
N ALA A 216 -43.19 -6.57 -24.12
CA ALA A 216 -43.44 -5.14 -23.93
C ALA A 216 -42.21 -4.28 -24.27
N ALA A 217 -41.05 -4.64 -23.75
CA ALA A 217 -39.78 -3.96 -24.04
C ALA A 217 -39.41 -4.05 -25.54
N SER A 218 -39.63 -5.24 -26.17
CA SER A 218 -39.39 -5.42 -27.60
C SER A 218 -40.32 -4.53 -28.45
N SER A 219 -41.58 -4.41 -28.08
CA SER A 219 -42.54 -3.53 -28.77
C SER A 219 -42.16 -2.05 -28.65
N ALA A 220 -41.81 -1.61 -27.41
CA ALA A 220 -41.37 -0.25 -27.18
C ALA A 220 -40.10 0.12 -27.96
N LEU A 221 -39.12 -0.78 -28.01
CA LEU A 221 -37.88 -0.57 -28.78
C LEU A 221 -38.15 -0.53 -30.30
N ARG A 222 -39.08 -1.31 -30.83
CA ARG A 222 -39.47 -1.22 -32.27
C ARG A 222 -40.10 0.12 -32.59
N THR A 223 -40.97 0.62 -31.69
CA THR A 223 -41.60 1.94 -31.85
C THR A 223 -40.53 3.04 -31.81
N TYR A 224 -39.59 2.96 -30.86
CA TYR A 224 -38.46 3.89 -30.79
C TYR A 224 -37.62 3.83 -32.07
N ALA A 225 -37.25 2.63 -32.52
CA ALA A 225 -36.41 2.45 -33.73
C ALA A 225 -37.12 3.05 -35.01
N GLN A 226 -38.46 3.01 -35.07
CA GLN A 226 -39.16 3.67 -36.15
C GLN A 226 -39.09 5.20 -36.01
N ALA A 227 -39.34 5.73 -34.83
CA ALA A 227 -39.26 7.17 -34.57
C ALA A 227 -37.82 7.71 -34.82
N GLU A 228 -36.80 6.93 -34.45
CA GLU A 228 -35.38 7.27 -34.72
C GLU A 228 -35.11 7.39 -36.23
N LYS A 229 -35.60 6.44 -37.04
CA LYS A 229 -35.50 6.51 -38.50
C LYS A 229 -36.21 7.73 -39.08
N ASP A 230 -37.43 7.99 -38.61
CA ASP A 230 -38.28 9.11 -39.08
C ASP A 230 -37.64 10.46 -38.72
N SER A 231 -36.85 10.53 -37.64
CA SER A 231 -36.12 11.73 -37.23
C SER A 231 -34.93 12.06 -38.13
N GLY A 232 -34.52 11.13 -39.01
CA GLY A 232 -33.32 11.26 -39.84
C GLY A 232 -32.00 11.06 -39.10
N PHE A 233 -32.01 10.57 -37.85
CA PHE A 233 -30.79 10.25 -37.12
C PHE A 233 -30.04 9.14 -37.80
N ASN A 234 -28.80 9.42 -38.14
CA ASN A 234 -27.88 8.44 -38.74
C ASN A 234 -26.62 8.30 -37.87
N PRO A 235 -26.48 7.21 -37.10
CA PRO A 235 -25.30 7.00 -36.25
C PRO A 235 -24.00 6.83 -37.04
N ARG A 236 -24.09 6.62 -38.35
CA ARG A 236 -22.93 6.47 -39.26
C ARG A 236 -22.64 7.74 -40.06
N ALA A 237 -23.34 8.85 -39.80
CA ALA A 237 -23.07 10.13 -40.45
C ALA A 237 -21.63 10.59 -40.10
N GLY A 238 -20.79 10.79 -41.12
CA GLY A 238 -19.41 11.18 -40.92
C GLY A 238 -18.41 10.03 -40.56
N TRP A 239 -18.89 8.78 -40.51
CA TRP A 239 -18.01 7.66 -40.33
C TRP A 239 -17.29 7.33 -41.66
N ALA A 240 -15.95 7.34 -41.67
CA ALA A 240 -15.12 7.14 -42.88
C ALA A 240 -15.37 5.80 -43.58
N GLY A 241 -15.94 4.80 -42.91
CA GLY A 241 -16.34 3.52 -43.50
C GLY A 241 -17.66 3.56 -44.25
N ALA A 242 -18.46 4.62 -44.10
CA ALA A 242 -19.75 4.74 -44.80
C ALA A 242 -19.63 5.06 -46.29
N GLU A 243 -18.48 5.58 -46.72
CA GLU A 243 -18.22 5.93 -48.15
C GLU A 243 -17.85 4.71 -49.02
N LYS A 244 -17.72 3.52 -48.42
CA LYS A 244 -17.30 2.28 -49.10
C LYS A 244 -18.35 1.16 -49.07
N ALA A 245 -19.57 1.44 -48.63
CA ALA A 245 -20.64 0.44 -48.51
C ALA A 245 -21.73 0.67 -49.55
#